data_46ae5c6fec8b3ed990f5f4865cf56ac6
#
_entry.id   46ae5c6fec8b3ed990f5f4865cf56ac6
#
_cell.length_a   1.000
_cell.length_b   1.000
_cell.length_c   1.000
_cell.angle_alpha   90.00
_cell.angle_beta   90.00
_cell.angle_gamma   90.00
#
_symmetry.space_group_name_H-M   'P 1'
#
loop_
_entity.id
_entity.type
_entity.pdbx_description
1 polymer ?
#
loop_
_entity_poly.entity_id
_entity_poly.type
_entity_poly.pdbx_seq_one_letter_code
_entity_poly.pdbx_strand_id
1 'polypeptide(L)'
;MTDFVPGGRRRIDRVLAPDFVENLSHLDLDTVRARRAQADQEEADLSYARRLLQGRLDLLRAEEARRRGEGPLTIRPRSDEEIVAALKQILADDTREDFGLGRHPGAEPTRVGEHRREAERAVADVGGSDLEMTDPRLAESIARLSEIESRVSRSRRKVQAVMDTLTDEIARRYQHGDVSFADIS
;
A
#
# COMPACT_ATOMS: atom_id res chain seq x y z
N MET A 1 12.30 4.93 1.56
CA MET A 1 11.86 6.01 0.63
C MET A 1 10.96 5.38 -0.43
N THR A 2 9.69 5.80 -0.48
CA THR A 2 8.70 5.27 -1.43
C THR A 2 8.71 6.00 -2.78
N ASP A 3 9.54 7.04 -2.92
CA ASP A 3 9.62 7.80 -4.16
C ASP A 3 10.45 7.08 -5.22
N PHE A 4 10.02 7.20 -6.48
CA PHE A 4 10.73 6.72 -7.65
C PHE A 4 12.10 7.39 -7.80
N VAL A 5 13.13 6.58 -8.05
CA VAL A 5 14.49 7.03 -8.37
C VAL A 5 14.85 6.56 -9.77
N PRO A 6 15.06 7.49 -10.74
CA PRO A 6 15.47 7.10 -12.08
C PRO A 6 16.76 6.27 -12.07
N GLY A 7 16.74 5.11 -12.75
CA GLY A 7 17.88 4.17 -12.75
C GLY A 7 18.10 3.42 -11.44
N GLY A 8 17.19 3.53 -10.47
CA GLY A 8 17.22 2.78 -9.22
C GLY A 8 17.01 1.29 -9.42
N ARG A 9 17.44 0.48 -8.43
CA ARG A 9 17.38 -1.00 -8.50
C ARG A 9 16.21 -1.62 -7.75
N ARG A 10 15.42 -0.80 -7.01
CA ARG A 10 14.24 -1.28 -6.29
C ARG A 10 13.14 -1.68 -7.26
N ARG A 11 12.19 -2.51 -6.81
CA ARG A 11 11.06 -2.90 -7.67
C ARG A 11 10.24 -1.67 -8.08
N ILE A 12 9.95 -0.75 -7.17
CA ILE A 12 9.25 0.50 -7.47
C ILE A 12 9.96 1.33 -8.55
N ASP A 13 11.31 1.39 -8.53
CA ASP A 13 12.08 2.16 -9.51
C ASP A 13 11.98 1.54 -10.90
N ARG A 14 11.87 0.22 -10.99
CA ARG A 14 11.66 -0.50 -12.26
C ARG A 14 10.23 -0.35 -12.76
N VAL A 15 9.25 -0.56 -11.88
CA VAL A 15 7.81 -0.52 -12.23
C VAL A 15 7.39 0.89 -12.68
N LEU A 16 7.95 1.93 -12.09
CA LEU A 16 7.65 3.33 -12.44
C LEU A 16 8.59 3.91 -13.50
N ALA A 17 9.56 3.14 -14.02
CA ALA A 17 10.40 3.58 -15.11
C ALA A 17 9.56 3.71 -16.41
N PRO A 18 9.76 4.76 -17.24
CA PRO A 18 8.99 4.96 -18.45
C PRO A 18 9.01 3.76 -19.41
N ASP A 19 10.18 3.13 -19.58
CA ASP A 19 10.39 1.96 -20.43
C ASP A 19 9.67 0.70 -19.97
N PHE A 20 9.16 0.68 -18.74
CA PHE A 20 8.42 -0.47 -18.21
C PHE A 20 7.08 -0.70 -18.93
N VAL A 21 6.47 0.34 -19.45
CA VAL A 21 5.21 0.29 -20.22
C VAL A 21 5.38 0.73 -21.68
N GLU A 22 6.61 1.01 -22.11
CA GLU A 22 6.90 1.35 -23.51
C GLU A 22 6.95 0.09 -24.37
N ASN A 23 6.53 0.26 -25.65
CA ASN A 23 6.62 -0.77 -26.70
C ASN A 23 6.01 -2.12 -26.31
N LEU A 24 4.95 -2.14 -25.50
CA LEU A 24 4.29 -3.37 -25.02
C LEU A 24 3.86 -4.26 -26.17
N SER A 25 3.40 -3.70 -27.31
CA SER A 25 2.96 -4.46 -28.49
C SER A 25 4.07 -5.32 -29.13
N HIS A 26 5.34 -4.99 -28.90
CA HIS A 26 6.49 -5.76 -29.41
C HIS A 26 7.01 -6.81 -28.44
N LEU A 27 6.53 -6.85 -27.22
CA LEU A 27 6.90 -7.84 -26.23
C LEU A 27 6.02 -9.10 -26.39
N ASP A 28 6.51 -10.26 -26.02
CA ASP A 28 5.70 -11.46 -25.88
C ASP A 28 4.72 -11.32 -24.71
N LEU A 29 3.64 -12.12 -24.74
CA LEU A 29 2.59 -12.06 -23.74
C LEU A 29 3.10 -12.41 -22.32
N ASP A 30 4.01 -13.38 -22.21
CA ASP A 30 4.53 -13.82 -20.92
C ASP A 30 5.39 -12.73 -20.28
N THR A 31 6.13 -11.97 -21.07
CA THR A 31 6.84 -10.77 -20.60
C THR A 31 5.86 -9.71 -20.09
N VAL A 32 4.75 -9.45 -20.79
CA VAL A 32 3.73 -8.48 -20.33
C VAL A 32 3.07 -8.95 -19.05
N ARG A 33 2.71 -10.24 -18.95
CA ARG A 33 2.18 -10.85 -17.73
C ARG A 33 3.15 -10.77 -16.56
N ALA A 34 4.44 -11.05 -16.81
CA ALA A 34 5.49 -10.95 -15.79
C ALA A 34 5.66 -9.50 -15.28
N ARG A 35 5.60 -8.50 -16.17
CA ARG A 35 5.60 -7.08 -15.78
C ARG A 35 4.38 -6.74 -14.94
N ARG A 36 3.19 -7.22 -15.33
CA ARG A 36 1.96 -7.00 -14.56
C ARG A 36 2.05 -7.63 -13.18
N ALA A 37 2.57 -8.86 -13.04
CA ALA A 37 2.77 -9.51 -11.75
C ALA A 37 3.75 -8.74 -10.86
N GLN A 38 4.81 -8.13 -11.43
CA GLN A 38 5.73 -7.26 -10.68
C GLN A 38 5.03 -5.99 -10.17
N ALA A 39 4.19 -5.37 -10.99
CA ALA A 39 3.42 -4.19 -10.59
C ALA A 39 2.36 -4.53 -9.52
N ASP A 40 1.69 -5.68 -9.65
CA ASP A 40 0.72 -6.19 -8.68
C ASP A 40 1.36 -6.42 -7.30
N GLN A 41 2.54 -7.04 -7.28
CA GLN A 41 3.30 -7.24 -6.04
C GLN A 41 3.74 -5.90 -5.41
N GLU A 42 4.12 -4.91 -6.22
CA GLU A 42 4.49 -3.58 -5.72
C GLU A 42 3.27 -2.85 -5.14
N GLU A 43 2.12 -2.95 -5.80
CA GLU A 43 0.86 -2.38 -5.32
C GLU A 43 0.44 -3.00 -3.99
N ALA A 44 0.52 -4.32 -3.86
CA ALA A 44 0.19 -5.03 -2.63
C ALA A 44 1.06 -4.58 -1.45
N ASP A 45 2.37 -4.41 -1.67
CA ASP A 45 3.31 -3.94 -0.65
C ASP A 45 3.01 -2.48 -0.24
N LEU A 46 2.70 -1.60 -1.19
CA LEU A 46 2.31 -0.20 -0.94
C LEU A 46 0.96 -0.10 -0.24
N SER A 47 -0.02 -0.93 -0.64
CA SER A 47 -1.33 -1.01 0.00
C SER A 47 -1.22 -1.44 1.46
N TYR A 48 -0.38 -2.42 1.76
CA TYR A 48 -0.11 -2.84 3.14
C TYR A 48 0.50 -1.68 3.96
N ALA A 49 1.57 -1.05 3.44
CA ALA A 49 2.22 0.07 4.11
C ALA A 49 1.25 1.22 4.39
N ARG A 50 0.39 1.57 3.41
CA ARG A 50 -0.64 2.59 3.55
C ARG A 50 -1.62 2.28 4.67
N ARG A 51 -2.16 1.05 4.71
CA ARG A 51 -3.11 0.62 5.74
C ARG A 51 -2.51 0.70 7.14
N LEU A 52 -1.27 0.26 7.30
CA LEU A 52 -0.56 0.33 8.57
C LEU A 52 -0.41 1.78 9.06
N LEU A 53 -0.02 2.70 8.16
CA LEU A 53 0.12 4.12 8.47
C LEU A 53 -1.22 4.77 8.80
N GLN A 54 -2.27 4.46 8.04
CA GLN A 54 -3.62 4.97 8.28
C GLN A 54 -4.16 4.51 9.63
N GLY A 55 -4.05 3.22 9.95
CA GLY A 55 -4.49 2.71 11.25
C GLY A 55 -3.82 3.45 12.41
N ARG A 56 -2.51 3.73 12.31
CA ARG A 56 -1.81 4.51 13.35
C ARG A 56 -2.26 5.97 13.40
N LEU A 57 -2.44 6.60 12.24
CA LEU A 57 -2.97 7.96 12.14
C LEU A 57 -4.36 8.10 12.78
N ASP A 58 -5.23 7.13 12.55
CA ASP A 58 -6.58 7.14 13.10
C ASP A 58 -6.57 7.07 14.64
N LEU A 59 -5.68 6.27 15.22
CA LEU A 59 -5.47 6.23 16.67
C LEU A 59 -4.99 7.57 17.23
N LEU A 60 -3.98 8.18 16.61
CA LEU A 60 -3.44 9.48 17.05
C LEU A 60 -4.46 10.60 16.92
N ARG A 61 -5.23 10.62 15.84
CA ARG A 61 -6.31 11.60 15.63
C ARG A 61 -7.47 11.41 16.60
N ALA A 62 -7.80 10.15 16.92
CA ALA A 62 -8.79 9.87 17.95
C ALA A 62 -8.34 10.39 19.34
N GLU A 63 -7.06 10.23 19.68
CA GLU A 63 -6.50 10.78 20.91
C GLU A 63 -6.49 12.32 20.90
N GLU A 64 -6.13 12.94 19.78
CA GLU A 64 -6.18 14.38 19.62
C GLU A 64 -7.63 14.92 19.79
N ALA A 65 -8.61 14.28 19.15
CA ALA A 65 -10.03 14.63 19.29
C ALA A 65 -10.52 14.45 20.73
N ARG A 66 -10.11 13.36 21.39
CA ARG A 66 -10.42 13.11 22.79
C ARG A 66 -9.90 14.22 23.71
N ARG A 67 -8.67 14.71 23.50
CA ARG A 67 -8.08 15.79 24.29
C ARG A 67 -8.83 17.12 24.08
N ARG A 68 -9.35 17.33 22.88
CA ARG A 68 -10.20 18.50 22.57
C ARG A 68 -11.66 18.35 23.07
N GLY A 69 -12.01 17.19 23.64
CA GLY A 69 -13.38 16.92 24.07
C GLY A 69 -14.37 16.65 22.91
N GLU A 70 -13.85 16.38 21.70
CA GLU A 70 -14.64 16.19 20.47
C GLU A 70 -14.87 14.70 20.13
N GLY A 71 -14.21 13.78 20.79
CA GLY A 71 -14.26 12.35 20.48
C GLY A 71 -15.32 11.58 21.27
N PRO A 72 -15.86 10.49 20.73
CA PRO A 72 -16.69 9.57 21.51
C PRO A 72 -15.88 9.00 22.68
N LEU A 73 -16.52 8.82 23.83
CA LEU A 73 -15.91 8.31 25.09
C LEU A 73 -15.47 6.84 25.00
N THR A 74 -15.32 6.28 23.79
CA THR A 74 -15.17 4.86 23.54
C THR A 74 -13.72 4.38 23.61
N ILE A 75 -13.56 3.40 24.48
CA ILE A 75 -12.52 2.35 24.60
C ILE A 75 -11.08 2.80 24.27
N ARG A 76 -10.34 3.10 25.32
CA ARG A 76 -8.88 3.31 25.28
C ARG A 76 -8.17 1.98 25.13
N PRO A 77 -7.32 1.77 24.11
CA PRO A 77 -6.28 0.76 24.25
C PRO A 77 -5.38 1.14 25.45
N ARG A 78 -5.25 0.26 26.39
CA ARG A 78 -4.51 0.51 27.65
C ARG A 78 -3.04 0.12 27.56
N SER A 79 -2.64 -0.57 26.46
CA SER A 79 -1.26 -1.02 26.25
C SER A 79 -0.91 -1.04 24.76
N ASP A 80 0.40 -1.03 24.46
CA ASP A 80 0.93 -1.20 23.11
C ASP A 80 0.48 -2.53 22.47
N GLU A 81 0.26 -3.57 23.29
CA GLU A 81 -0.25 -4.86 22.83
C GLU A 81 -1.69 -4.77 22.33
N GLU A 82 -2.55 -3.99 22.99
CA GLU A 82 -3.93 -3.73 22.56
C GLU A 82 -3.97 -2.89 21.29
N ILE A 83 -3.04 -1.95 21.12
CA ILE A 83 -2.88 -1.15 19.89
C ILE A 83 -2.50 -2.07 18.73
N VAL A 84 -1.52 -2.95 18.92
CA VAL A 84 -1.09 -3.93 17.91
C VAL A 84 -2.21 -4.90 17.57
N ALA A 85 -2.99 -5.35 18.56
CA ALA A 85 -4.14 -6.23 18.34
C ALA A 85 -5.24 -5.53 17.55
N ALA A 86 -5.57 -4.26 17.88
CA ALA A 86 -6.55 -3.46 17.16
C ALA A 86 -6.11 -3.19 15.70
N LEU A 87 -4.83 -2.86 15.49
CA LEU A 87 -4.27 -2.70 14.14
C LEU A 87 -4.32 -3.98 13.32
N LYS A 88 -4.03 -5.14 13.93
CA LYS A 88 -4.16 -6.45 13.26
C LYS A 88 -5.61 -6.75 12.88
N GLN A 89 -6.56 -6.38 13.72
CA GLN A 89 -7.98 -6.59 13.45
C GLN A 89 -8.48 -5.68 12.31
N ILE A 90 -8.12 -4.41 12.31
CA ILE A 90 -8.43 -3.48 11.21
C ILE A 90 -7.83 -3.99 9.89
N LEU A 91 -6.59 -4.46 9.90
CA LEU A 91 -5.93 -5.03 8.72
C LEU A 91 -6.57 -6.35 8.25
N ALA A 92 -7.15 -7.13 9.16
CA ALA A 92 -7.83 -8.38 8.84
C ALA A 92 -9.25 -8.15 8.28
N ASP A 93 -9.97 -7.17 8.79
CA ASP A 93 -11.33 -6.84 8.32
C ASP A 93 -11.31 -6.22 6.92
N ASP A 94 -10.33 -5.38 6.61
CA ASP A 94 -10.20 -4.72 5.30
C ASP A 94 -9.84 -5.72 4.17
N THR A 95 -9.29 -6.90 4.52
CA THR A 95 -9.10 -7.99 3.55
C THR A 95 -10.39 -8.72 3.20
N ARG A 96 -11.47 -8.57 3.98
CA ARG A 96 -12.78 -9.21 3.72
C ARG A 96 -13.71 -8.39 2.84
N GLU A 97 -13.61 -7.06 2.83
CA GLU A 97 -14.50 -6.18 2.05
C GLU A 97 -14.06 -6.00 0.58
N ASP A 98 -12.81 -6.30 0.23
CA ASP A 98 -12.27 -6.14 -1.14
C ASP A 98 -12.56 -7.35 -2.07
N PHE A 99 -13.39 -8.33 -1.65
CA PHE A 99 -13.89 -9.43 -2.50
C PHE A 99 -15.10 -9.01 -3.36
N GLY A 100 -15.04 -7.84 -3.99
CA GLY A 100 -15.99 -7.40 -5.01
C GLY A 100 -15.61 -7.94 -6.39
N LEU A 101 -16.40 -8.92 -6.85
CA LEU A 101 -16.61 -9.36 -8.25
C LEU A 101 -15.46 -9.05 -9.25
N GLY A 102 -14.59 -10.04 -9.51
CA GLY A 102 -13.80 -10.09 -10.75
C GLY A 102 -12.33 -9.68 -10.64
N ARG A 103 -11.77 -9.45 -9.45
CA ARG A 103 -10.32 -9.33 -9.28
C ARG A 103 -9.71 -10.70 -9.08
N HIS A 104 -8.67 -11.00 -9.85
CA HIS A 104 -7.76 -12.10 -9.53
C HIS A 104 -7.29 -11.96 -8.08
N PRO A 105 -7.03 -13.07 -7.34
CA PRO A 105 -6.45 -12.98 -6.02
C PRO A 105 -5.18 -12.13 -6.13
N GLY A 106 -5.23 -10.94 -5.53
CA GLY A 106 -4.11 -10.00 -5.57
C GLY A 106 -2.87 -10.61 -4.93
N ALA A 107 -1.71 -10.14 -5.31
CA ALA A 107 -0.46 -10.60 -4.71
C ALA A 107 -0.47 -10.35 -3.19
N GLU A 108 0.00 -11.32 -2.40
CA GLU A 108 0.18 -11.11 -0.96
C GLU A 108 1.33 -10.14 -0.71
N PRO A 109 1.19 -9.21 0.27
CA PRO A 109 2.27 -8.30 0.63
C PRO A 109 3.52 -9.07 1.06
N THR A 110 4.69 -8.59 0.61
CA THR A 110 5.96 -9.21 0.95
C THR A 110 6.23 -9.10 2.46
N ARG A 111 6.53 -10.22 3.13
CA ARG A 111 6.79 -10.25 4.58
C ARG A 111 8.02 -9.42 4.99
N VAL A 112 8.97 -9.19 4.08
CA VAL A 112 10.25 -8.51 4.32
C VAL A 112 10.46 -7.33 3.35
N GLY A 113 9.39 -6.76 2.77
CA GLY A 113 9.46 -5.66 1.81
C GLY A 113 10.03 -4.36 2.39
N GLU A 114 10.63 -3.53 1.53
CA GLU A 114 11.19 -2.22 1.93
C GLU A 114 10.10 -1.28 2.45
N HIS A 115 8.96 -1.19 1.76
CA HIS A 115 7.82 -0.35 2.15
C HIS A 115 7.23 -0.75 3.49
N ARG A 116 7.14 -2.07 3.74
CA ARG A 116 6.70 -2.60 5.02
C ARG A 116 7.62 -2.16 6.15
N ARG A 117 8.93 -2.35 5.98
CA ARG A 117 9.92 -1.96 7.00
C ARG A 117 9.93 -0.44 7.25
N GLU A 118 9.76 0.37 6.20
CA GLU A 118 9.68 1.82 6.33
C GLU A 118 8.42 2.23 7.12
N ALA A 119 7.26 1.67 6.80
CA ALA A 119 6.01 1.93 7.50
C ALA A 119 6.07 1.46 8.96
N GLU A 120 6.57 0.24 9.21
CA GLU A 120 6.73 -0.31 10.56
C GLU A 120 7.68 0.56 11.41
N ARG A 121 8.80 1.04 10.84
CA ARG A 121 9.69 1.98 11.54
C ARG A 121 9.00 3.30 11.83
N ALA A 122 8.31 3.88 10.85
CA ALA A 122 7.61 5.15 11.02
C ALA A 122 6.55 5.06 12.12
N VAL A 123 5.84 3.93 12.21
CA VAL A 123 4.86 3.67 13.27
C VAL A 123 5.55 3.45 14.62
N ALA A 124 6.67 2.71 14.65
CA ALA A 124 7.44 2.47 15.87
C ALA A 124 8.12 3.74 16.41
N ASP A 125 8.64 4.61 15.53
CA ASP A 125 9.26 5.89 15.91
C ASP A 125 8.28 6.85 16.62
N VAL A 126 6.99 6.67 16.35
CA VAL A 126 5.88 7.37 17.03
C VAL A 126 5.42 6.59 18.27
N GLY A 127 6.09 5.45 18.55
CA GLY A 127 5.77 4.56 19.65
C GLY A 127 5.93 5.21 21.03
N GLY A 128 5.19 4.71 21.96
CA GLY A 128 4.97 5.18 23.32
C GLY A 128 3.47 5.25 23.57
N SER A 129 3.05 5.21 24.82
CA SER A 129 1.64 5.39 25.15
C SER A 129 1.18 6.76 24.61
N ASP A 130 0.20 6.77 23.70
CA ASP A 130 -0.39 8.01 23.16
C ASP A 130 -0.89 8.91 24.31
N LEU A 131 -1.19 8.30 25.45
CA LEU A 131 -1.65 8.97 26.66
C LEU A 131 -0.55 9.79 27.36
N GLU A 132 0.72 9.41 27.18
CA GLU A 132 1.88 10.09 27.80
C GLU A 132 2.50 11.13 26.87
N MET A 133 2.06 11.16 25.62
CA MET A 133 2.57 12.10 24.61
C MET A 133 2.04 13.52 24.89
N THR A 134 2.92 14.53 24.83
CA THR A 134 2.49 15.91 24.91
C THR A 134 1.73 16.34 23.65
N ASP A 135 0.84 17.34 23.74
CA ASP A 135 0.06 17.82 22.59
C ASP A 135 0.94 18.25 21.40
N PRO A 136 2.05 18.99 21.58
CA PRO A 136 2.94 19.31 20.47
C PRO A 136 3.54 18.06 19.80
N ARG A 137 3.94 17.06 20.59
CA ARG A 137 4.49 15.80 20.06
C ARG A 137 3.44 14.98 19.32
N LEU A 138 2.20 14.98 19.82
CA LEU A 138 1.07 14.32 19.15
C LEU A 138 0.81 14.95 17.77
N ALA A 139 0.75 16.29 17.70
CA ALA A 139 0.55 17.02 16.46
C ALA A 139 1.71 16.80 15.47
N GLU A 140 2.96 16.81 15.92
CA GLU A 140 4.14 16.52 15.10
C GLU A 140 4.10 15.09 14.56
N SER A 141 3.71 14.12 15.37
CA SER A 141 3.57 12.71 15.00
C SER A 141 2.51 12.52 13.92
N ILE A 142 1.35 13.14 14.08
CA ILE A 142 0.28 13.14 13.08
C ILE A 142 0.76 13.75 11.76
N ALA A 143 1.43 14.91 11.80
CA ALA A 143 1.94 15.57 10.61
C ALA A 143 2.97 14.69 9.88
N ARG A 144 3.94 14.12 10.59
CA ARG A 144 4.98 13.23 10.04
C ARG A 144 4.39 11.99 9.38
N LEU A 145 3.49 11.28 10.07
CA LEU A 145 2.86 10.07 9.50
C LEU A 145 1.95 10.40 8.33
N SER A 146 1.23 11.53 8.36
CA SER A 146 0.39 11.99 7.25
C SER A 146 1.22 12.29 6.01
N GLU A 147 2.42 12.84 6.16
CA GLU A 147 3.33 13.07 5.03
C GLU A 147 3.82 11.75 4.42
N ILE A 148 4.21 10.78 5.25
CA ILE A 148 4.65 9.45 4.79
C ILE A 148 3.49 8.74 4.09
N GLU A 149 2.29 8.72 4.67
CA GLU A 149 1.09 8.12 4.07
C GLU A 149 0.78 8.76 2.70
N SER A 150 0.84 10.07 2.61
CA SER A 150 0.60 10.80 1.36
C SER A 150 1.60 10.43 0.26
N ARG A 151 2.87 10.19 0.61
CA ARG A 151 3.89 9.70 -0.35
C ARG A 151 3.56 8.28 -0.81
N VAL A 152 3.27 7.37 0.12
CA VAL A 152 2.86 6.00 -0.18
C VAL A 152 1.63 5.98 -1.09
N SER A 153 0.61 6.77 -0.77
CA SER A 153 -0.62 6.90 -1.57
C SER A 153 -0.37 7.42 -2.97
N ARG A 154 0.56 8.37 -3.16
CA ARG A 154 0.94 8.85 -4.50
C ARG A 154 1.66 7.78 -5.31
N SER A 155 2.62 7.08 -4.70
CA SER A 155 3.36 6.00 -5.37
C SER A 155 2.42 4.86 -5.76
N ARG A 156 1.50 4.47 -4.87
CA ARG A 156 0.50 3.44 -5.14
C ARG A 156 -0.36 3.78 -6.36
N ARG A 157 -0.87 5.02 -6.45
CA ARG A 157 -1.67 5.46 -7.61
C ARG A 157 -0.89 5.39 -8.93
N LYS A 158 0.41 5.70 -8.92
CA LYS A 158 1.26 5.56 -10.10
C LYS A 158 1.43 4.10 -10.52
N VAL A 159 1.64 3.20 -9.55
CA VAL A 159 1.73 1.76 -9.81
C VAL A 159 0.42 1.22 -10.35
N GLN A 160 -0.72 1.66 -9.81
CA GLN A 160 -2.05 1.29 -10.33
C GLN A 160 -2.23 1.70 -11.80
N ALA A 161 -1.82 2.90 -12.18
CA ALA A 161 -1.88 3.34 -13.58
C ALA A 161 -1.01 2.46 -14.51
N VAL A 162 0.15 2.01 -14.04
CA VAL A 162 0.99 1.03 -14.75
C VAL A 162 0.28 -0.32 -14.89
N MET A 163 -0.35 -0.80 -13.82
CA MET A 163 -1.14 -2.05 -13.85
C MET A 163 -2.30 -1.98 -14.84
N ASP A 164 -3.02 -0.86 -14.87
CA ASP A 164 -4.13 -0.64 -15.79
C ASP A 164 -3.63 -0.71 -17.23
N THR A 165 -2.53 -0.01 -17.58
CA THR A 165 -1.91 -0.04 -18.91
C THR A 165 -1.53 -1.47 -19.34
N LEU A 166 -0.93 -2.25 -18.44
CA LEU A 166 -0.53 -3.64 -18.72
C LEU A 166 -1.76 -4.56 -18.88
N THR A 167 -2.79 -4.32 -18.08
CA THR A 167 -4.05 -5.08 -18.14
C THR A 167 -4.78 -4.82 -19.45
N ASP A 168 -4.84 -3.56 -19.89
CA ASP A 168 -5.45 -3.17 -21.15
C ASP A 168 -4.73 -3.80 -22.35
N GLU A 169 -3.40 -3.87 -22.33
CA GLU A 169 -2.64 -4.54 -23.37
C GLU A 169 -2.90 -6.04 -23.42
N ILE A 170 -2.95 -6.71 -22.25
CA ILE A 170 -3.31 -8.12 -22.17
C ILE A 170 -4.71 -8.35 -22.73
N ALA A 171 -5.70 -7.53 -22.32
CA ALA A 171 -7.07 -7.63 -22.80
C ALA A 171 -7.17 -7.42 -24.32
N ARG A 172 -6.44 -6.44 -24.85
CA ARG A 172 -6.38 -6.17 -26.30
C ARG A 172 -5.90 -7.39 -27.08
N ARG A 173 -4.87 -8.08 -26.63
CA ARG A 173 -4.34 -9.29 -27.30
C ARG A 173 -5.35 -10.43 -27.33
N TYR A 174 -6.08 -10.64 -26.23
CA TYR A 174 -7.14 -11.66 -26.21
C TYR A 174 -8.28 -11.32 -27.16
N GLN A 175 -8.67 -10.06 -27.27
CA GLN A 175 -9.74 -9.62 -28.16
C GLN A 175 -9.38 -9.78 -29.66
N HIS A 176 -8.10 -9.60 -30.00
CA HIS A 176 -7.62 -9.66 -31.40
C HIS A 176 -7.23 -11.10 -31.82
N GLY A 177 -7.35 -12.09 -30.90
CA GLY A 177 -7.00 -13.46 -31.20
C GLY A 177 -5.50 -13.74 -31.31
N ASP A 178 -4.68 -12.81 -30.86
CA ASP A 178 -3.22 -12.94 -30.83
C ASP A 178 -2.76 -14.03 -29.84
N VAL A 179 -3.71 -14.56 -29.02
CA VAL A 179 -3.46 -15.60 -28.03
C VAL A 179 -4.67 -16.54 -27.96
N SER A 180 -4.41 -17.84 -28.05
CA SER A 180 -5.42 -18.87 -27.85
C SER A 180 -5.61 -19.17 -26.37
N PHE A 181 -6.85 -19.52 -25.94
CA PHE A 181 -7.13 -20.06 -24.60
C PHE A 181 -6.38 -21.38 -24.30
N ALA A 182 -5.77 -22.00 -25.31
CA ALA A 182 -4.95 -23.21 -25.15
C ALA A 182 -3.58 -22.96 -24.49
N ASP A 183 -3.14 -21.70 -24.41
CA ASP A 183 -1.86 -21.31 -23.81
C ASP A 183 -1.98 -21.01 -22.28
N ILE A 184 -3.11 -21.40 -21.68
CA ILE A 184 -3.37 -21.27 -20.24
C ILE A 184 -3.33 -22.68 -19.62
N SER A 185 -2.15 -23.27 -19.54
CA SER A 185 -1.92 -24.53 -18.79
C SER A 185 -0.80 -24.34 -17.80
#